data_a976fc63f73860aa00748d1390deca2d
#
_entry.id   a976fc63f73860aa00748d1390deca2d
#
_cell.length_a   1.000
_cell.length_b   1.000
_cell.length_c   1.000
_cell.angle_alpha   90.00
_cell.angle_beta   90.00
_cell.angle_gamma   90.00
#
_symmetry.space_group_name_H-M   'P 1'
#
loop_
_entity.id
_entity.type
_entity.pdbx_description
1 polymer ?
#
loop_
_entity_poly.entity_id
_entity_poly.type
_entity_poly.pdbx_seq_one_letter_code
_entity_poly.pdbx_strand_id
1 'polypeptide(L)'
;SVFLQNGHTYLSIIVSDTGKGIASEDIDKIFTRFYTNQHWVSSETNGIGLSLTKELLELHHGTISVESEVGRGSSFTVIIPIDKESYTEAEINVESSQELKRESGIGTMNAENNILDWKQLEEGDINTTISDIRLLLVEDNEELLYLMRRILSKHYNVLTAKNGIEALEVMKEYEAD
;
A
#
# COMPACT_ATOMS: atom_id res chain seq x y z
N SER A 1 -12.58 -15.35 -2.05
CA SER A 1 -13.24 -16.40 -1.25
C SER A 1 -12.65 -16.49 0.15
N VAL A 2 -13.43 -17.00 1.11
CA VAL A 2 -12.98 -17.30 2.48
C VAL A 2 -13.04 -18.81 2.68
N PHE A 3 -12.01 -19.39 3.31
CA PHE A 3 -11.96 -20.83 3.58
C PHE A 3 -11.27 -21.12 4.92
N LEU A 4 -11.53 -22.33 5.46
CA LEU A 4 -10.94 -22.83 6.70
C LEU A 4 -9.89 -23.88 6.36
N GLN A 5 -8.68 -23.78 6.95
CA GLN A 5 -7.61 -24.75 6.81
C GLN A 5 -6.85 -24.87 8.13
N ASN A 6 -6.66 -26.10 8.62
CA ASN A 6 -5.93 -26.39 9.87
C ASN A 6 -6.42 -25.60 11.10
N GLY A 7 -7.71 -25.26 11.15
CA GLY A 7 -8.32 -24.49 12.23
C GLY A 7 -8.23 -22.96 12.08
N HIS A 8 -7.54 -22.46 11.06
CA HIS A 8 -7.40 -21.04 10.74
C HIS A 8 -8.26 -20.63 9.56
N THR A 9 -8.78 -19.40 9.60
CA THR A 9 -9.60 -18.83 8.53
C THR A 9 -8.75 -17.95 7.62
N TYR A 10 -8.85 -18.19 6.31
CA TYR A 10 -8.09 -17.48 5.29
C TYR A 10 -9.01 -16.75 4.30
N LEU A 11 -8.56 -15.56 3.88
CA LEU A 11 -9.09 -14.86 2.72
C LEU A 11 -8.22 -15.20 1.51
N SER A 12 -8.85 -15.68 0.44
CA SER A 12 -8.22 -15.86 -0.88
C SER A 12 -8.73 -14.81 -1.85
N ILE A 13 -7.80 -14.07 -2.46
CA ILE A 13 -8.05 -13.10 -3.52
C ILE A 13 -7.35 -13.60 -4.78
N ILE A 14 -8.09 -13.71 -5.88
CA ILE A 14 -7.57 -14.12 -7.18
C ILE A 14 -7.76 -12.96 -8.15
N VAL A 15 -6.66 -12.55 -8.80
CA VAL A 15 -6.65 -11.53 -9.85
C VAL A 15 -6.13 -12.17 -11.12
N SER A 16 -6.96 -12.22 -12.16
CA SER A 16 -6.62 -12.84 -13.44
C SER A 16 -6.70 -11.84 -14.57
N ASP A 17 -5.77 -11.93 -15.49
CA ASP A 17 -5.75 -11.16 -16.74
C ASP A 17 -5.64 -12.10 -17.95
N THR A 18 -5.99 -11.58 -19.13
CA THR A 18 -5.84 -12.24 -20.43
C THR A 18 -4.71 -11.61 -21.25
N GLY A 19 -3.69 -11.11 -20.57
CA GLY A 19 -2.54 -10.45 -21.17
C GLY A 19 -1.56 -11.42 -21.83
N LYS A 20 -0.35 -10.95 -22.04
CA LYS A 20 0.71 -11.71 -22.72
C LYS A 20 1.25 -12.90 -21.91
N GLY A 21 0.89 -13.02 -20.65
CA GLY A 21 1.42 -14.04 -19.75
C GLY A 21 2.90 -13.83 -19.39
N ILE A 22 3.43 -14.72 -18.57
CA ILE A 22 4.78 -14.69 -18.02
C ILE A 22 5.49 -16.00 -18.41
N ALA A 23 6.72 -15.91 -18.88
CA ALA A 23 7.51 -17.10 -19.20
C ALA A 23 7.85 -17.86 -17.90
N SER A 24 7.90 -19.19 -17.97
CA SER A 24 8.16 -20.06 -16.80
C SER A 24 9.49 -19.75 -16.10
N GLU A 25 10.49 -19.32 -16.86
CA GLU A 25 11.82 -18.91 -16.37
C GLU A 25 11.83 -17.60 -15.60
N ASP A 26 10.76 -16.80 -15.72
CA ASP A 26 10.62 -15.50 -15.07
C ASP A 26 9.68 -15.54 -13.83
N ILE A 27 8.87 -16.60 -13.70
CA ILE A 27 7.86 -16.74 -12.64
C ILE A 27 8.49 -16.54 -11.24
N ASP A 28 9.62 -17.15 -10.97
CA ASP A 28 10.29 -17.00 -9.67
C ASP A 28 10.96 -15.63 -9.47
N LYS A 29 11.25 -14.93 -10.57
CA LYS A 29 11.99 -13.65 -10.56
C LYS A 29 11.08 -12.43 -10.45
N ILE A 30 9.80 -12.51 -10.84
CA ILE A 30 8.88 -11.36 -10.86
C ILE A 30 8.68 -10.73 -9.48
N PHE A 31 8.93 -11.48 -8.39
CA PHE A 31 8.87 -10.99 -7.01
C PHE A 31 10.21 -10.46 -6.50
N THR A 32 11.25 -10.43 -7.33
CA THR A 32 12.56 -9.84 -6.96
C THR A 32 12.53 -8.33 -7.19
N ARG A 33 13.08 -7.55 -6.25
CA ARG A 33 13.17 -6.09 -6.37
C ARG A 33 13.94 -5.69 -7.63
N PHE A 34 13.41 -4.69 -8.34
CA PHE A 34 13.97 -4.14 -9.58
C PHE A 34 14.01 -5.12 -10.77
N TYR A 35 13.37 -6.28 -10.63
CA TYR A 35 13.26 -7.19 -11.76
C TYR A 35 12.26 -6.64 -12.79
N THR A 36 12.77 -6.38 -13.98
CA THR A 36 11.99 -6.03 -15.16
C THR A 36 12.44 -6.92 -16.31
N ASN A 37 11.49 -7.53 -17.01
CA ASN A 37 11.85 -8.29 -18.22
C ASN A 37 12.20 -7.31 -19.33
N GLN A 38 13.40 -7.45 -19.94
CA GLN A 38 13.93 -6.55 -20.97
C GLN A 38 13.00 -6.40 -22.19
N HIS A 39 12.10 -7.33 -22.43
CA HIS A 39 11.08 -7.26 -23.48
C HIS A 39 9.85 -6.43 -23.10
N TRP A 40 9.78 -5.89 -21.88
CA TRP A 40 8.59 -5.22 -21.32
C TRP A 40 8.87 -3.79 -20.86
N VAL A 41 9.97 -3.21 -21.34
CA VAL A 41 10.35 -1.84 -21.00
C VAL A 41 9.34 -0.86 -21.59
N SER A 42 8.25 -0.64 -20.84
CA SER A 42 7.61 0.67 -20.80
C SER A 42 8.38 1.48 -19.77
N SER A 43 8.73 2.70 -20.09
CA SER A 43 9.60 3.59 -19.30
C SER A 43 9.07 3.95 -17.90
N GLU A 44 7.99 3.33 -17.43
CA GLU A 44 7.27 3.70 -16.22
C GLU A 44 7.27 2.62 -15.12
N THR A 45 7.82 1.43 -15.35
CA THR A 45 7.78 0.35 -14.34
C THR A 45 9.14 0.14 -13.69
N ASN A 46 9.25 0.47 -12.42
CA ASN A 46 10.47 0.36 -11.62
C ASN A 46 10.75 -1.05 -11.08
N GLY A 47 9.94 -2.06 -11.39
CA GLY A 47 10.10 -3.44 -10.91
C GLY A 47 9.99 -3.61 -9.39
N ILE A 48 9.27 -2.70 -8.70
CA ILE A 48 9.16 -2.69 -7.24
C ILE A 48 7.79 -3.23 -6.77
N GLY A 49 6.74 -3.10 -7.59
CA GLY A 49 5.36 -3.36 -7.15
C GLY A 49 5.13 -4.77 -6.60
N LEU A 50 5.49 -5.82 -7.35
CA LEU A 50 5.28 -7.21 -6.92
C LEU A 50 6.16 -7.61 -5.74
N SER A 51 7.39 -7.13 -5.65
CA SER A 51 8.27 -7.38 -4.50
C SER A 51 7.73 -6.74 -3.24
N LEU A 52 7.23 -5.50 -3.32
CA LEU A 52 6.57 -4.81 -2.21
C LEU A 52 5.28 -5.53 -1.80
N THR A 53 4.46 -5.95 -2.76
CA THR A 53 3.24 -6.73 -2.48
C THR A 53 3.58 -8.00 -1.70
N LYS A 54 4.60 -8.73 -2.12
CA LYS A 54 5.05 -9.94 -1.42
C LYS A 54 5.50 -9.63 0.01
N GLU A 55 6.33 -8.61 0.22
CA GLU A 55 6.81 -8.21 1.54
C GLU A 55 5.66 -7.79 2.47
N LEU A 56 4.69 -7.02 1.96
CA LEU A 56 3.50 -6.65 2.74
C LEU A 56 2.66 -7.88 3.11
N LEU A 57 2.49 -8.83 2.20
CA LEU A 57 1.79 -10.07 2.51
C LEU A 57 2.52 -10.91 3.56
N GLU A 58 3.83 -11.01 3.48
CA GLU A 58 4.65 -11.71 4.49
C GLU A 58 4.50 -11.07 5.87
N LEU A 59 4.43 -9.73 5.97
CA LEU A 59 4.13 -9.02 7.23
C LEU A 59 2.74 -9.35 7.78
N HIS A 60 1.80 -9.74 6.93
CA HIS A 60 0.45 -10.16 7.30
C HIS A 60 0.31 -11.70 7.36
N HIS A 61 1.42 -12.43 7.49
CA HIS A 61 1.45 -13.90 7.48
C HIS A 61 0.78 -14.52 6.25
N GLY A 62 0.65 -13.73 5.18
CA GLY A 62 0.04 -14.14 3.92
C GLY A 62 1.05 -14.65 2.90
N THR A 63 0.52 -15.16 1.79
CA THR A 63 1.31 -15.65 0.66
C THR A 63 0.77 -15.16 -0.66
N ILE A 64 1.63 -15.09 -1.68
CA ILE A 64 1.27 -14.82 -3.06
C ILE A 64 1.84 -15.89 -3.96
N SER A 65 1.05 -16.37 -4.90
CA SER A 65 1.47 -17.27 -5.98
C SER A 65 0.96 -16.78 -7.32
N VAL A 66 1.56 -17.27 -8.40
CA VAL A 66 1.17 -16.93 -9.76
C VAL A 66 1.15 -18.18 -10.63
N GLU A 67 0.11 -18.30 -11.42
CA GLU A 67 0.00 -19.25 -12.54
C GLU A 67 -0.09 -18.43 -13.82
N SER A 68 0.76 -18.73 -14.81
CA SER A 68 0.79 -17.96 -16.04
C SER A 68 1.26 -18.82 -17.22
N GLU A 69 0.71 -18.53 -18.39
CA GLU A 69 1.09 -19.14 -19.67
C GLU A 69 1.24 -18.04 -20.73
N VAL A 70 2.36 -18.04 -21.44
CA VAL A 70 2.62 -17.06 -22.49
C VAL A 70 1.53 -17.08 -23.55
N GLY A 71 0.95 -15.92 -23.82
CA GLY A 71 -0.17 -15.72 -24.76
C GLY A 71 -1.55 -16.03 -24.20
N ARG A 72 -1.68 -16.44 -22.93
CA ARG A 72 -2.97 -16.71 -22.27
C ARG A 72 -3.29 -15.80 -21.10
N GLY A 73 -2.26 -15.15 -20.53
CA GLY A 73 -2.41 -14.26 -19.37
C GLY A 73 -1.88 -14.86 -18.09
N SER A 74 -2.21 -14.22 -16.97
CA SER A 74 -1.72 -14.59 -15.65
C SER A 74 -2.85 -14.61 -14.62
N SER A 75 -2.69 -15.42 -13.59
CA SER A 75 -3.59 -15.48 -12.44
C SER A 75 -2.76 -15.42 -11.16
N PHE A 76 -2.89 -14.34 -10.42
CA PHE A 76 -2.26 -14.14 -9.13
C PHE A 76 -3.21 -14.54 -8.02
N THR A 77 -2.76 -15.39 -7.10
CA THR A 77 -3.52 -15.81 -5.93
C THR A 77 -2.84 -15.30 -4.67
N VAL A 78 -3.56 -14.51 -3.90
CA VAL A 78 -3.15 -14.02 -2.57
C VAL A 78 -3.95 -14.76 -1.51
N ILE A 79 -3.28 -15.23 -0.45
CA ILE A 79 -3.90 -15.87 0.71
C ILE A 79 -3.44 -15.13 1.96
N ILE A 80 -4.39 -14.67 2.77
CA ILE A 80 -4.12 -13.95 4.02
C ILE A 80 -4.93 -14.58 5.14
N PRO A 81 -4.33 -14.92 6.30
CA PRO A 81 -5.10 -15.32 7.48
C PRO A 81 -5.92 -14.15 7.99
N ILE A 82 -7.17 -14.39 8.41
CA ILE A 82 -8.09 -13.36 8.91
C ILE A 82 -8.65 -13.64 10.30
N ASP A 83 -8.21 -14.72 10.94
CA ASP A 83 -8.52 -15.01 12.33
C ASP A 83 -7.47 -14.36 13.26
N LYS A 84 -7.88 -14.10 14.51
CA LYS A 84 -7.01 -13.46 15.51
C LYS A 84 -5.86 -14.36 15.96
N GLU A 85 -6.06 -15.65 15.93
CA GLU A 85 -5.12 -16.68 16.36
C GLU A 85 -3.87 -16.73 15.46
N SER A 86 -3.99 -16.20 14.25
CA SER A 86 -2.86 -16.09 13.30
C SER A 86 -1.93 -14.91 13.58
N TYR A 87 -2.28 -14.05 14.54
CA TYR A 87 -1.52 -12.83 14.86
C TYR A 87 -1.17 -12.77 16.34
N THR A 88 -0.05 -12.15 16.67
CA THR A 88 0.34 -11.85 18.05
C THR A 88 -0.48 -10.69 18.62
N GLU A 89 -0.54 -10.56 19.94
CA GLU A 89 -1.22 -9.41 20.59
C GLU A 89 -0.63 -8.06 20.17
N ALA A 90 0.67 -8.00 19.87
CA ALA A 90 1.34 -6.78 19.41
C ALA A 90 0.94 -6.38 17.96
N GLU A 91 0.52 -7.34 17.15
CA GLU A 91 0.05 -7.11 15.77
C GLU A 91 -1.44 -6.75 15.71
N ILE A 92 -2.19 -7.05 16.80
CA ILE A 92 -3.62 -6.74 16.89
C ILE A 92 -3.79 -5.37 17.54
N ASN A 93 -3.96 -4.33 16.75
CA ASN A 93 -4.29 -3.01 17.28
C ASN A 93 -5.79 -2.90 17.62
N VAL A 94 -6.12 -3.13 18.90
CA VAL A 94 -7.51 -3.12 19.38
C VAL A 94 -8.11 -1.70 19.42
N GLU A 95 -7.27 -0.65 19.54
CA GLU A 95 -7.74 0.74 19.63
C GLU A 95 -8.31 1.24 18.30
N SER A 96 -7.70 0.88 17.17
CA SER A 96 -8.19 1.26 15.85
C SER A 96 -9.55 0.64 15.49
N SER A 97 -9.87 -0.53 16.06
CA SER A 97 -11.17 -1.17 15.83
C SER A 97 -12.34 -0.51 16.59
N GLN A 98 -12.06 0.29 17.64
CA GLN A 98 -13.09 1.06 18.34
C GLN A 98 -13.38 2.40 17.66
N GLU A 99 -12.38 3.03 17.05
CA GLU A 99 -12.55 4.25 16.25
C GLU A 99 -13.35 3.98 14.97
N LEU A 100 -13.03 2.90 14.25
CA LEU A 100 -13.78 2.49 13.05
C LEU A 100 -15.26 2.16 13.34
N LYS A 101 -15.58 1.67 14.54
CA LYS A 101 -16.99 1.42 14.95
C LYS A 101 -17.76 2.68 15.33
N ARG A 102 -17.08 3.76 15.71
CA ARG A 102 -17.73 5.05 16.01
C ARG A 102 -18.01 5.87 14.77
N GLU A 103 -17.21 5.70 13.70
CA GLU A 103 -17.42 6.37 12.42
C GLU A 103 -18.36 5.62 11.47
N SER A 104 -18.61 4.33 11.68
CA SER A 104 -19.52 3.55 10.84
C SER A 104 -20.98 3.65 11.31
N GLY A 105 -21.53 4.87 11.28
CA GLY A 105 -22.96 5.11 11.10
C GLY A 105 -23.34 4.79 9.65
N ILE A 106 -23.32 3.51 9.27
CA ILE A 106 -23.50 3.06 7.90
C ILE A 106 -24.98 3.12 7.50
N GLY A 107 -25.33 4.21 6.82
CA GLY A 107 -26.39 4.16 5.80
C GLY A 107 -25.84 3.44 4.58
N THR A 108 -26.65 2.58 3.98
CA THR A 108 -26.41 1.81 2.74
C THR A 108 -25.68 2.61 1.67
N MET A 109 -24.45 2.18 1.35
CA MET A 109 -23.62 2.83 0.33
C MET A 109 -23.90 2.28 -1.06
N ASN A 110 -24.40 3.13 -1.95
CA ASN A 110 -24.39 2.89 -3.40
C ASN A 110 -22.96 3.09 -3.94
N ALA A 111 -22.46 2.10 -4.69
CA ALA A 111 -21.07 1.96 -5.15
C ALA A 111 -20.60 3.00 -6.20
N GLU A 112 -21.36 4.03 -6.50
CA GLU A 112 -21.06 4.94 -7.62
C GLU A 112 -20.47 6.31 -7.23
N ASN A 113 -20.31 6.66 -5.95
CA ASN A 113 -19.88 7.99 -5.53
C ASN A 113 -18.82 8.04 -4.41
N ASN A 114 -18.01 7.00 -4.22
CA ASN A 114 -16.91 7.05 -3.26
C ASN A 114 -15.56 7.39 -3.91
N ILE A 115 -15.46 8.54 -4.55
CA ILE A 115 -14.25 9.34 -4.41
C ILE A 115 -14.37 9.93 -3.01
N LEU A 116 -13.70 9.30 -2.04
CA LEU A 116 -13.52 9.84 -0.70
C LEU A 116 -13.13 11.29 -0.83
N ASP A 117 -13.99 12.20 -0.35
CA ASP A 117 -13.69 13.62 -0.28
C ASP A 117 -12.62 13.81 0.80
N TRP A 118 -11.37 13.49 0.42
CA TRP A 118 -10.17 13.58 1.25
C TRP A 118 -9.93 15.02 1.75
N LYS A 119 -10.61 16.03 1.17
CA LYS A 119 -10.59 17.42 1.60
C LYS A 119 -11.36 17.69 2.90
N GLN A 120 -12.23 16.76 3.35
CA GLN A 120 -13.00 16.92 4.59
C GLN A 120 -12.36 16.32 5.83
N LEU A 121 -11.16 15.70 5.72
CA LEU A 121 -10.44 15.10 6.85
C LEU A 121 -9.43 16.07 7.49
N GLU A 122 -9.67 17.36 7.42
CA GLU A 122 -8.90 18.36 8.15
C GLU A 122 -9.38 18.44 9.61
N GLU A 123 -8.42 18.35 10.53
CA GLU A 123 -8.50 18.64 11.97
C GLU A 123 -9.03 17.51 12.89
N GLY A 124 -8.12 16.59 13.24
CA GLY A 124 -8.19 15.78 14.47
C GLY A 124 -6.92 16.01 15.29
N ASP A 125 -7.08 16.42 16.55
CA ASP A 125 -6.05 16.77 17.53
C ASP A 125 -4.82 15.85 17.53
N ILE A 126 -3.67 16.40 17.16
CA ILE A 126 -2.37 15.72 17.27
C ILE A 126 -1.65 16.29 18.51
N ASN A 127 -1.85 15.65 19.65
CA ASN A 127 -1.03 15.85 20.85
C ASN A 127 0.10 14.81 20.86
N THR A 128 1.02 14.87 19.90
CA THR A 128 2.27 14.13 19.91
C THR A 128 3.43 15.12 19.90
N THR A 129 4.48 14.84 20.69
CA THR A 129 5.73 15.59 20.67
C THR A 129 6.34 15.47 19.28
N ILE A 130 6.12 16.48 18.45
CA ILE A 130 6.68 16.53 17.09
C ILE A 130 8.19 16.68 17.26
N SER A 131 8.97 15.85 16.57
CA SER A 131 10.42 15.95 16.49
C SER A 131 10.81 17.31 15.88
N ASP A 132 11.92 17.89 16.33
CA ASP A 132 12.50 19.09 15.72
C ASP A 132 13.04 18.84 14.30
N ILE A 133 13.07 17.58 13.87
CA ILE A 133 13.50 17.16 12.52
C ILE A 133 12.48 17.62 11.48
N ARG A 134 12.98 18.33 10.48
CA ARG A 134 12.21 18.74 9.29
C ARG A 134 12.47 17.78 8.13
N LEU A 135 11.40 17.25 7.56
CA LEU A 135 11.45 16.39 6.38
C LEU A 135 10.87 17.12 5.18
N LEU A 136 11.57 17.10 4.06
CA LEU A 136 11.03 17.51 2.77
C LEU A 136 10.59 16.27 2.00
N LEU A 137 9.28 16.14 1.78
CA LEU A 137 8.66 15.09 0.99
C LEU A 137 8.40 15.58 -0.42
N VAL A 138 8.97 14.90 -1.43
CA VAL A 138 8.80 15.25 -2.84
C VAL A 138 8.12 14.10 -3.56
N GLU A 139 6.90 14.33 -4.04
CA GLU A 139 6.08 13.30 -4.70
C GLU A 139 5.11 13.98 -5.68
N ASP A 140 5.05 13.53 -6.92
CA ASP A 140 4.20 14.09 -7.96
C ASP A 140 2.75 13.56 -7.90
N ASN A 141 2.53 12.40 -7.29
CA ASN A 141 1.20 11.88 -7.03
C ASN A 141 0.61 12.54 -5.79
N GLU A 142 -0.41 13.39 -5.98
CA GLU A 142 -1.04 14.16 -4.90
C GLU A 142 -1.66 13.28 -3.81
N GLU A 143 -2.25 12.13 -4.18
CA GLU A 143 -2.87 11.21 -3.22
C GLU A 143 -1.81 10.53 -2.34
N LEU A 144 -0.71 10.10 -2.96
CA LEU A 144 0.42 9.51 -2.25
C LEU A 144 1.13 10.54 -1.38
N LEU A 145 1.35 11.75 -1.89
CA LEU A 145 1.91 12.88 -1.15
C LEU A 145 1.10 13.18 0.12
N TYR A 146 -0.23 13.23 -0.02
CA TYR A 146 -1.14 13.43 1.10
C TYR A 146 -1.05 12.31 2.14
N LEU A 147 -1.09 11.05 1.68
CA LEU A 147 -1.02 9.87 2.56
C LEU A 147 0.31 9.85 3.35
N MET A 148 1.43 10.04 2.66
CA MET A 148 2.75 10.05 3.28
C MET A 148 2.90 11.21 4.26
N ARG A 149 2.46 12.43 3.89
CA ARG A 149 2.43 13.58 4.79
C ARG A 149 1.65 13.28 6.06
N ARG A 150 0.45 12.69 5.94
CA ARG A 150 -0.41 12.34 7.09
C ARG A 150 0.27 11.36 8.05
N ILE A 151 0.99 10.37 7.51
CA ILE A 151 1.72 9.38 8.32
C ILE A 151 2.92 10.03 9.01
N LEU A 152 3.73 10.76 8.25
CA LEU A 152 5.00 11.31 8.74
C LEU A 152 4.80 12.50 9.67
N SER A 153 3.75 13.31 9.49
CA SER A 153 3.45 14.46 10.35
C SER A 153 3.09 14.09 11.79
N LYS A 154 2.85 12.81 12.07
CA LYS A 154 2.69 12.32 13.45
C LYS A 154 3.99 12.38 14.25
N HIS A 155 5.13 12.39 13.58
CA HIS A 155 6.46 12.29 14.21
C HIS A 155 7.43 13.40 13.80
N TYR A 156 7.21 14.03 12.65
CA TYR A 156 8.14 14.98 12.03
C TYR A 156 7.42 16.25 11.56
N ASN A 157 8.18 17.33 11.41
CA ASN A 157 7.72 18.53 10.73
C ASN A 157 7.89 18.34 9.22
N VAL A 158 6.79 18.08 8.49
CA VAL A 158 6.83 17.67 7.07
C VAL A 158 6.52 18.85 6.16
N LEU A 159 7.50 19.22 5.34
CA LEU A 159 7.37 20.10 4.18
C LEU A 159 7.06 19.24 2.94
N THR A 160 6.31 19.77 2.01
CA THR A 160 5.91 19.02 0.80
C THR A 160 6.22 19.79 -0.46
N ALA A 161 6.60 19.05 -1.52
CA ALA A 161 6.75 19.58 -2.87
C ALA A 161 6.24 18.53 -3.88
N LYS A 162 5.66 18.98 -4.98
CA LYS A 162 5.11 18.08 -6.02
C LYS A 162 6.14 17.69 -7.09
N ASN A 163 7.25 18.38 -7.14
CA ASN A 163 8.34 18.14 -8.10
C ASN A 163 9.65 18.73 -7.60
N GLY A 164 10.74 18.45 -8.31
CA GLY A 164 12.08 18.91 -7.93
C GLY A 164 12.24 20.44 -7.97
N ILE A 165 11.48 21.16 -8.79
CA ILE A 165 11.56 22.64 -8.87
C ILE A 165 10.97 23.23 -7.60
N GLU A 166 9.76 22.82 -7.20
CA GLU A 166 9.13 23.22 -5.95
C GLU A 166 10.00 22.82 -4.73
N ALA A 167 10.61 21.63 -4.78
CA ALA A 167 11.49 21.17 -3.72
C ALA A 167 12.67 22.14 -3.52
N LEU A 168 13.30 22.59 -4.60
CA LEU A 168 14.40 23.57 -4.53
C LEU A 168 13.94 24.94 -4.03
N GLU A 169 12.70 25.35 -4.30
CA GLU A 169 12.13 26.59 -3.75
C GLU A 169 11.89 26.46 -2.25
N VAL A 170 11.28 25.35 -1.81
CA VAL A 170 11.06 25.06 -0.40
C VAL A 170 12.39 24.99 0.35
N MET A 171 13.41 24.35 -0.19
CA MET A 171 14.75 24.28 0.44
C MET A 171 15.45 25.64 0.56
N LYS A 172 15.14 26.62 -0.30
CA LYS A 172 15.69 27.98 -0.17
C LYS A 172 15.03 28.77 0.95
N GLU A 173 13.77 28.50 1.24
CA GLU A 173 13.00 29.19 2.27
C GLU A 173 13.16 28.54 3.64
N TYR A 174 13.33 27.23 3.66
CA TYR A 174 13.45 26.43 4.88
C TYR A 174 14.70 25.54 4.82
N GLU A 175 15.59 25.68 5.82
CA GLU A 175 16.68 24.71 5.98
C GLU A 175 16.07 23.36 6.38
N ALA A 176 16.20 22.36 5.51
CA ALA A 176 15.86 20.98 5.82
C ALA A 176 17.08 20.30 6.47
N ASP A 177 16.86 19.54 7.53
CA ASP A 177 17.89 18.80 8.27
C ASP A 177 18.30 17.51 7.53
#